data_007bebd751da60369b191d662eeebfb2
#
_entry.id   007bebd751da60369b191d662eeebfb2
#
_cell.length_a   1.000
_cell.length_b   1.000
_cell.length_c   1.000
_cell.angle_alpha   90.00
_cell.angle_beta   90.00
_cell.angle_gamma   90.00
#
_symmetry.space_group_name_H-M   'P 1'
#
loop_
_entity.id
_entity.type
_entity.pdbx_description
1 polymer ?
#
loop_
_entity_poly.entity_id
_entity_poly.type
_entity_poly.pdbx_seq_one_letter_code
_entity_poly.pdbx_strand_id
1 'polypeptide(L)'
;MGKRLPTEFAINMNLEKMMILQQSELQFVNQFNYFDEYNPCHLYFICKRPRLTINPNKFQVTNEYLSLTFVVQKKNEFEEFELKFENNFSTEDIQLVSDYPHNIFKLTTNGETLVDAKVSPFLQSFPRYYINGDFLDLEVLYIGQSFGVEGARTAPDRLKNHSTLQGIYSEAIINNPDSEIWLALASFNQITITMMDGKTKFTKKELDEDDERRPKVFDKLNWEGINEQQKINFTEAALIKYFQPKYNIIYKDSFPNPAHKTYSECYDLDINAVCIELQTSEMINCYMYSDVVEKAPWHMHEFLLNSTEERKSMFEII
;
A
#
# COMPACT_ATOMS: atom_id res chain seq x y z
N MET A 1 -4.75 33.26 -18.58
CA MET A 1 -5.81 32.75 -17.68
C MET A 1 -6.26 31.43 -18.29
N GLY A 2 -6.01 30.29 -17.63
CA GLY A 2 -6.27 28.97 -18.18
C GLY A 2 -7.74 28.76 -18.59
N LYS A 3 -7.97 28.06 -19.68
CA LYS A 3 -9.32 27.76 -20.19
C LYS A 3 -9.95 26.65 -19.34
N ARG A 4 -11.20 26.77 -18.91
CA ARG A 4 -11.97 25.67 -18.34
C ARG A 4 -12.75 24.97 -19.43
N LEU A 5 -12.84 23.66 -19.41
CA LEU A 5 -13.73 22.89 -20.29
C LEU A 5 -15.12 22.70 -19.63
N PRO A 6 -16.18 22.52 -20.43
CA PRO A 6 -17.51 22.21 -19.89
C PRO A 6 -17.56 20.89 -19.12
N THR A 7 -16.89 19.86 -19.62
CA THR A 7 -16.75 18.56 -18.95
C THR A 7 -15.28 18.25 -18.73
N GLU A 8 -14.95 17.81 -17.53
CA GLU A 8 -13.60 17.38 -17.14
C GLU A 8 -13.61 15.97 -16.60
N PHE A 9 -12.52 15.25 -16.86
CA PHE A 9 -12.32 13.86 -16.43
C PHE A 9 -11.11 13.76 -15.53
N ALA A 10 -11.23 12.94 -14.50
CA ALA A 10 -10.11 12.47 -13.70
C ALA A 10 -10.14 10.95 -13.56
N ILE A 11 -9.00 10.39 -13.24
CA ILE A 11 -8.83 8.97 -12.93
C ILE A 11 -8.48 8.88 -11.46
N ASN A 12 -9.25 8.11 -10.69
CA ASN A 12 -8.89 7.72 -9.33
C ASN A 12 -8.40 6.27 -9.34
N MET A 13 -7.17 6.05 -8.90
CA MET A 13 -6.59 4.73 -8.68
C MET A 13 -6.80 4.36 -7.22
N ASN A 14 -7.80 3.53 -7.00
CA ASN A 14 -8.20 3.06 -5.67
C ASN A 14 -7.52 1.73 -5.35
N LEU A 15 -6.96 1.61 -4.14
CA LEU A 15 -6.41 0.36 -3.63
C LEU A 15 -7.52 -0.68 -3.49
N GLU A 16 -7.44 -1.77 -4.26
CA GLU A 16 -8.44 -2.84 -4.27
C GLU A 16 -8.04 -4.03 -3.41
N LYS A 17 -6.77 -4.43 -3.49
CA LYS A 17 -6.23 -5.52 -2.68
C LYS A 17 -4.83 -5.16 -2.19
N MET A 18 -4.54 -5.52 -0.94
CA MET A 18 -3.19 -5.42 -0.39
C MET A 18 -2.88 -6.61 0.50
N MET A 19 -1.67 -7.14 0.37
CA MET A 19 -1.13 -8.20 1.23
C MET A 19 0.24 -7.79 1.72
N ILE A 20 0.51 -7.98 3.02
CA ILE A 20 1.85 -7.77 3.57
C ILE A 20 2.50 -9.08 3.95
N LEU A 21 3.79 -9.20 3.67
CA LEU A 21 4.58 -10.41 3.91
C LEU A 21 6.07 -10.09 3.97
N GLN A 22 6.86 -11.04 4.44
CA GLN A 22 8.31 -10.98 4.35
C GLN A 22 8.80 -11.66 3.06
N GLN A 23 10.03 -11.33 2.62
CA GLN A 23 10.59 -11.86 1.37
C GLN A 23 10.60 -13.40 1.31
N SER A 24 10.85 -14.06 2.45
CA SER A 24 10.84 -15.52 2.55
C SER A 24 9.48 -16.16 2.27
N GLU A 25 8.41 -15.38 2.33
CA GLU A 25 7.02 -15.83 2.14
C GLU A 25 6.52 -15.62 0.70
N LEU A 26 7.27 -14.92 -0.15
CA LEU A 26 6.90 -14.67 -1.55
C LEU A 26 6.55 -15.95 -2.34
N GLN A 27 7.17 -17.08 -2.00
CA GLN A 27 6.88 -18.36 -2.64
C GLN A 27 5.45 -18.86 -2.41
N PHE A 28 4.79 -18.41 -1.34
CA PHE A 28 3.44 -18.84 -0.98
C PHE A 28 2.34 -17.94 -1.55
N VAL A 29 2.67 -16.76 -2.08
CA VAL A 29 1.66 -15.78 -2.55
C VAL A 29 0.69 -16.41 -3.57
N ASN A 30 1.21 -17.16 -4.51
CA ASN A 30 0.39 -17.80 -5.55
C ASN A 30 -0.51 -18.95 -4.99
N GLN A 31 -0.18 -19.50 -3.82
CA GLN A 31 -0.98 -20.57 -3.21
C GLN A 31 -2.29 -20.06 -2.60
N PHE A 32 -2.34 -18.78 -2.23
CA PHE A 32 -3.52 -18.19 -1.61
C PHE A 32 -4.55 -17.67 -2.62
N ASN A 33 -4.21 -17.62 -3.91
CA ASN A 33 -5.06 -17.03 -4.97
C ASN A 33 -5.66 -15.65 -4.59
N TYR A 34 -4.94 -14.88 -3.78
CA TYR A 34 -5.41 -13.58 -3.32
C TYR A 34 -5.43 -12.54 -4.43
N PHE A 35 -4.39 -12.59 -5.29
CA PHE A 35 -4.35 -11.83 -6.53
C PHE A 35 -4.73 -12.74 -7.69
N ASP A 36 -5.53 -12.24 -8.62
CA ASP A 36 -6.09 -12.97 -9.76
C ASP A 36 -5.96 -12.14 -11.05
N GLU A 37 -6.52 -12.61 -12.14
CA GLU A 37 -6.49 -11.91 -13.44
C GLU A 37 -7.28 -10.60 -13.45
N TYR A 38 -8.27 -10.43 -12.57
CA TYR A 38 -9.06 -9.22 -12.43
C TYR A 38 -8.37 -8.19 -11.54
N ASN A 39 -7.58 -8.65 -10.58
CA ASN A 39 -6.86 -7.83 -9.62
C ASN A 39 -5.39 -8.25 -9.58
N PRO A 40 -4.63 -8.03 -10.65
CA PRO A 40 -3.25 -8.47 -10.75
C PRO A 40 -2.34 -7.66 -9.83
N CYS A 41 -1.37 -8.31 -9.21
CA CYS A 41 -0.40 -7.67 -8.35
C CYS A 41 0.75 -7.09 -9.18
N HIS A 42 0.64 -5.83 -9.58
CA HIS A 42 1.69 -5.16 -10.35
C HIS A 42 2.46 -4.11 -9.56
N LEU A 43 1.93 -3.66 -8.43
CA LEU A 43 2.57 -2.65 -7.57
C LEU A 43 3.01 -3.26 -6.25
N TYR A 44 4.11 -2.77 -5.71
CA TYR A 44 4.61 -3.20 -4.41
C TYR A 44 5.33 -2.08 -3.69
N PHE A 45 5.30 -2.16 -2.38
CA PHE A 45 6.02 -1.28 -1.47
C PHE A 45 7.04 -2.11 -0.70
N ILE A 46 8.24 -1.58 -0.52
CA ILE A 46 9.21 -2.09 0.45
C ILE A 46 9.12 -1.15 1.66
N CYS A 47 8.79 -1.73 2.79
CA CYS A 47 8.52 -1.01 4.01
C CYS A 47 9.39 -1.51 5.16
N LYS A 48 9.51 -0.72 6.20
CA LYS A 48 10.05 -1.18 7.48
C LYS A 48 9.07 -0.87 8.62
N ARG A 49 9.19 -1.61 9.70
CA ARG A 49 8.55 -1.34 11.00
C ARG A 49 9.45 -1.83 12.13
N PRO A 50 9.20 -1.42 13.38
CA PRO A 50 9.93 -1.94 14.53
C PRO A 50 9.93 -3.46 14.58
N ARG A 51 11.01 -4.05 15.09
CA ARG A 51 11.06 -5.49 15.33
C ARG A 51 10.14 -5.87 16.48
N LEU A 52 9.30 -6.88 16.25
CA LEU A 52 8.34 -7.39 17.21
C LEU A 52 8.71 -8.82 17.61
N THR A 53 8.81 -9.06 18.90
CA THR A 53 9.13 -10.37 19.45
C THR A 53 8.22 -10.71 20.63
N ILE A 54 8.24 -11.97 21.04
CA ILE A 54 7.58 -12.41 22.28
C ILE A 54 8.62 -12.67 23.35
N ASN A 55 8.28 -12.36 24.59
CA ASN A 55 9.12 -12.71 25.75
C ASN A 55 8.71 -14.08 26.30
N PRO A 56 9.45 -15.17 26.00
CA PRO A 56 9.04 -16.51 26.41
C PRO A 56 9.10 -16.73 27.94
N ASN A 57 9.82 -15.86 28.66
CA ASN A 57 9.96 -15.98 30.13
C ASN A 57 8.82 -15.29 30.91
N LYS A 58 7.92 -14.59 30.20
CA LYS A 58 6.79 -13.85 30.82
C LYS A 58 5.44 -14.35 30.30
N PHE A 59 5.31 -15.67 30.20
CA PHE A 59 4.05 -16.34 29.88
C PHE A 59 3.33 -16.75 31.15
N GLN A 60 2.02 -16.52 31.22
CA GLN A 60 1.17 -16.96 32.31
C GLN A 60 -0.07 -17.67 31.75
N VAL A 61 -0.46 -18.72 32.41
CA VAL A 61 -1.68 -19.48 32.09
C VAL A 61 -2.43 -19.83 33.36
N THR A 62 -3.73 -19.65 33.34
CA THR A 62 -4.68 -20.05 34.38
C THR A 62 -5.87 -20.70 33.69
N ASN A 63 -6.80 -21.26 34.47
CA ASN A 63 -8.08 -21.77 33.92
C ASN A 63 -8.90 -20.67 33.23
N GLU A 64 -8.71 -19.39 33.62
CA GLU A 64 -9.53 -18.28 33.15
C GLU A 64 -8.86 -17.53 31.98
N TYR A 65 -7.53 -17.40 31.99
CA TYR A 65 -6.83 -16.59 31.01
C TYR A 65 -5.45 -17.10 30.66
N LEU A 66 -5.00 -16.65 29.46
CA LEU A 66 -3.62 -16.71 28.96
C LEU A 66 -3.07 -15.29 28.90
N SER A 67 -1.83 -15.10 29.31
CA SER A 67 -1.12 -13.81 29.19
C SER A 67 0.17 -13.99 28.42
N LEU A 68 0.31 -13.23 27.33
CA LEU A 68 1.47 -13.18 26.46
C LEU A 68 2.12 -11.79 26.57
N THR A 69 3.43 -11.75 26.78
CA THR A 69 4.19 -10.50 26.80
C THR A 69 4.95 -10.33 25.49
N PHE A 70 4.67 -9.25 24.78
CA PHE A 70 5.34 -8.88 23.54
C PHE A 70 6.33 -7.76 23.78
N VAL A 71 7.34 -7.68 22.90
CA VAL A 71 8.41 -6.70 22.96
C VAL A 71 8.51 -5.97 21.63
N VAL A 72 8.48 -4.65 21.68
CA VAL A 72 8.74 -3.75 20.55
C VAL A 72 10.15 -3.20 20.71
N GLN A 73 11.03 -3.45 19.76
CA GLN A 73 12.36 -2.87 19.75
C GLN A 73 12.35 -1.55 18.97
N LYS A 74 12.74 -0.45 19.63
CA LYS A 74 12.93 0.88 19.03
C LYS A 74 14.33 1.36 19.34
N LYS A 75 15.25 1.23 18.39
CA LYS A 75 16.68 1.49 18.60
C LYS A 75 17.23 0.66 19.77
N ASN A 76 17.63 1.31 20.85
CA ASN A 76 18.17 0.68 22.06
C ASN A 76 17.13 0.43 23.15
N GLU A 77 15.87 0.78 22.90
CA GLU A 77 14.77 0.64 23.85
C GLU A 77 13.92 -0.58 23.50
N PHE A 78 13.49 -1.29 24.54
CA PHE A 78 12.63 -2.47 24.43
C PHE A 78 11.38 -2.19 25.27
N GLU A 79 10.29 -1.86 24.57
CA GLU A 79 9.00 -1.63 25.20
C GLU A 79 8.25 -2.94 25.29
N GLU A 80 7.86 -3.33 26.49
CA GLU A 80 7.04 -4.53 26.72
C GLU A 80 5.58 -4.15 26.91
N PHE A 81 4.69 -4.99 26.39
CA PHE A 81 3.27 -4.91 26.65
C PHE A 81 2.67 -6.31 26.78
N GLU A 82 1.66 -6.42 27.60
CA GLU A 82 0.97 -7.68 27.90
C GLU A 82 -0.38 -7.71 27.19
N LEU A 83 -0.70 -8.86 26.58
CA LEU A 83 -2.05 -9.14 26.11
C LEU A 83 -2.61 -10.32 26.88
N LYS A 84 -3.84 -10.16 27.38
CA LYS A 84 -4.60 -11.20 28.08
C LYS A 84 -5.75 -11.69 27.22
N PHE A 85 -5.87 -13.00 27.16
CA PHE A 85 -6.92 -13.68 26.41
C PHE A 85 -7.65 -14.64 27.33
N GLU A 86 -8.94 -14.82 27.10
CA GLU A 86 -9.70 -15.90 27.74
C GLU A 86 -9.09 -17.27 27.38
N ASN A 87 -8.96 -18.15 28.37
CA ASN A 87 -8.44 -19.51 28.16
C ASN A 87 -9.56 -20.42 27.66
N ASN A 88 -9.74 -20.46 26.36
CA ASN A 88 -10.74 -21.30 25.69
C ASN A 88 -10.29 -22.77 25.50
N PHE A 89 -9.08 -23.12 25.94
CA PHE A 89 -8.54 -24.49 25.79
C PHE A 89 -8.90 -25.39 26.96
N SER A 90 -9.52 -24.85 28.01
CA SER A 90 -9.99 -25.60 29.19
C SER A 90 -8.88 -26.41 29.89
N THR A 91 -7.63 -25.96 29.82
CA THR A 91 -6.46 -26.56 30.48
C THR A 91 -5.45 -25.49 30.90
N GLU A 92 -4.76 -25.74 32.02
CA GLU A 92 -3.60 -24.95 32.43
C GLU A 92 -2.27 -25.54 31.94
N ASP A 93 -2.28 -26.75 31.38
CA ASP A 93 -1.10 -27.40 30.84
C ASP A 93 -0.79 -26.88 29.42
N ILE A 94 -0.56 -25.56 29.31
CA ILE A 94 -0.17 -24.89 28.07
C ILE A 94 1.23 -24.34 28.25
N GLN A 95 2.08 -24.59 27.26
CA GLN A 95 3.46 -24.12 27.23
C GLN A 95 3.66 -23.18 26.06
N LEU A 96 4.38 -22.08 26.32
CA LEU A 96 4.86 -21.19 25.28
C LEU A 96 6.24 -21.63 24.83
N VAL A 97 6.36 -21.94 23.55
CA VAL A 97 7.63 -22.30 22.90
C VAL A 97 7.99 -21.23 21.87
N SER A 98 9.18 -20.68 21.99
CA SER A 98 9.71 -19.68 21.06
C SER A 98 11.23 -19.73 21.07
N ASP A 99 11.84 -19.97 19.91
CA ASP A 99 13.29 -19.95 19.75
C ASP A 99 13.77 -18.56 19.33
N TYR A 100 15.04 -18.27 19.60
CA TYR A 100 15.67 -17.05 19.10
C TYR A 100 15.51 -16.93 17.59
N PRO A 101 15.08 -15.78 17.04
CA PRO A 101 15.00 -14.43 17.64
C PRO A 101 13.63 -14.08 18.27
N HIS A 102 12.79 -15.05 18.61
CA HIS A 102 11.49 -14.88 19.28
C HIS A 102 10.43 -14.10 18.48
N ASN A 103 10.54 -14.11 17.16
CA ASN A 103 9.55 -13.52 16.25
C ASN A 103 8.47 -14.51 15.79
N ILE A 104 8.60 -15.78 16.19
CA ILE A 104 7.63 -16.86 16.01
C ILE A 104 7.43 -17.53 17.36
N PHE A 105 6.21 -17.95 17.64
CA PHE A 105 5.89 -18.69 18.85
C PHE A 105 4.85 -19.78 18.62
N LYS A 106 4.85 -20.76 19.50
CA LYS A 106 3.83 -21.81 19.56
C LYS A 106 3.26 -21.87 20.96
N LEU A 107 1.97 -22.11 21.06
CA LEU A 107 1.33 -22.60 22.26
C LEU A 107 1.07 -24.09 22.08
N THR A 108 1.53 -24.90 23.03
CA THR A 108 1.41 -26.35 22.95
C THR A 108 0.82 -26.91 24.25
N THR A 109 0.10 -28.01 24.15
CA THR A 109 -0.38 -28.77 25.31
C THR A 109 -0.24 -30.27 24.99
N ASN A 110 0.31 -31.07 25.94
CA ASN A 110 0.49 -32.52 25.77
C ASN A 110 1.16 -32.93 24.43
N GLY A 111 2.03 -32.08 23.88
CA GLY A 111 2.71 -32.31 22.61
C GLY A 111 1.90 -31.89 21.34
N GLU A 112 0.67 -31.44 21.51
CA GLU A 112 -0.15 -30.89 20.43
C GLU A 112 0.05 -29.39 20.30
N THR A 113 0.08 -28.88 19.06
CA THR A 113 0.18 -27.44 18.79
C THR A 113 -1.21 -26.83 18.73
N LEU A 114 -1.48 -25.90 19.64
CA LEU A 114 -2.72 -25.13 19.71
C LEU A 114 -2.65 -23.87 18.83
N VAL A 115 -1.52 -23.18 18.86
CA VAL A 115 -1.23 -21.96 18.07
C VAL A 115 0.19 -22.08 17.50
N ASP A 116 0.37 -21.72 16.24
CA ASP A 116 1.66 -21.52 15.59
C ASP A 116 1.60 -20.21 14.80
N ALA A 117 2.32 -19.19 15.26
CA ALA A 117 2.16 -17.85 14.72
C ALA A 117 3.46 -17.04 14.71
N LYS A 118 3.59 -16.18 13.70
CA LYS A 118 4.53 -15.06 13.75
C LYS A 118 3.95 -13.94 14.61
N VAL A 119 4.78 -13.30 15.42
CA VAL A 119 4.37 -12.23 16.35
C VAL A 119 3.67 -11.08 15.61
N SER A 120 4.27 -10.57 14.55
CA SER A 120 3.72 -9.43 13.83
C SER A 120 2.34 -9.70 13.20
N PRO A 121 2.12 -10.76 12.40
CA PRO A 121 0.78 -11.09 11.87
C PRO A 121 -0.22 -11.43 12.98
N PHE A 122 0.22 -12.06 14.06
CA PHE A 122 -0.63 -12.35 15.22
C PHE A 122 -1.16 -11.05 15.83
N LEU A 123 -0.29 -10.10 16.14
CA LEU A 123 -0.67 -8.81 16.68
C LEU A 123 -1.56 -8.02 15.70
N GLN A 124 -1.29 -8.12 14.40
CA GLN A 124 -2.07 -7.45 13.36
C GLN A 124 -3.51 -7.97 13.22
N SER A 125 -3.81 -9.16 13.73
CA SER A 125 -5.18 -9.70 13.73
C SER A 125 -6.09 -9.03 14.77
N PHE A 126 -5.53 -8.25 15.72
CA PHE A 126 -6.31 -7.54 16.72
C PHE A 126 -6.65 -6.12 16.28
N PRO A 127 -7.82 -5.59 16.68
CA PRO A 127 -8.15 -4.19 16.44
C PRO A 127 -7.08 -3.26 17.03
N ARG A 128 -6.69 -2.23 16.29
CA ARG A 128 -5.62 -1.29 16.69
C ARG A 128 -5.83 -0.66 18.07
N TYR A 129 -7.08 -0.31 18.41
CA TYR A 129 -7.41 0.29 19.70
C TYR A 129 -7.16 -0.68 20.89
N TYR A 130 -7.15 -1.98 20.64
CA TYR A 130 -6.93 -3.00 21.68
C TYR A 130 -5.46 -3.14 22.04
N ILE A 131 -4.55 -2.96 21.06
CA ILE A 131 -3.12 -3.20 21.21
C ILE A 131 -2.27 -1.93 21.15
N ASN A 132 -2.88 -0.74 20.99
CA ASN A 132 -2.15 0.50 20.70
C ASN A 132 -1.20 0.34 19.49
N GLY A 133 -1.75 -0.05 18.34
CA GLY A 133 -1.05 -0.66 17.21
C GLY A 133 -0.09 0.22 16.39
N ASP A 134 0.43 1.32 16.92
CA ASP A 134 1.38 2.22 16.22
C ASP A 134 2.68 1.55 15.79
N PHE A 135 3.06 0.48 16.50
CA PHE A 135 4.24 -0.32 16.16
C PHE A 135 4.04 -1.25 14.96
N LEU A 136 2.79 -1.42 14.51
CA LEU A 136 2.47 -2.18 13.30
C LEU A 136 2.58 -1.34 12.02
N ASP A 137 2.69 -0.01 12.15
CA ASP A 137 2.68 0.90 11.00
C ASP A 137 3.91 0.73 10.12
N LEU A 138 3.72 0.97 8.84
CA LEU A 138 4.68 0.71 7.79
C LEU A 138 5.29 2.01 7.26
N GLU A 139 6.58 2.21 7.48
CA GLU A 139 7.35 3.28 6.83
C GLU A 139 7.72 2.85 5.41
N VAL A 140 7.26 3.59 4.42
CA VAL A 140 7.49 3.33 2.99
C VAL A 140 8.90 3.75 2.61
N LEU A 141 9.74 2.78 2.22
CA LEU A 141 11.13 2.99 1.83
C LEU A 141 11.31 3.03 0.30
N TYR A 142 10.53 2.25 -0.42
CA TYR A 142 10.59 2.14 -1.88
C TYR A 142 9.24 1.72 -2.43
N ILE A 143 8.89 2.24 -3.59
CA ILE A 143 7.72 1.84 -4.38
C ILE A 143 8.21 1.40 -5.75
N GLY A 144 7.65 0.31 -6.25
CA GLY A 144 8.00 -0.23 -7.54
C GLY A 144 6.87 -0.98 -8.20
N GLN A 145 7.07 -1.26 -9.48
CA GLN A 145 6.10 -1.98 -10.30
C GLN A 145 6.73 -3.18 -11.00
N SER A 146 5.90 -4.12 -11.42
CA SER A 146 6.26 -5.24 -12.25
C SER A 146 5.12 -5.58 -13.21
N PHE A 147 5.36 -5.40 -14.50
CA PHE A 147 4.39 -5.75 -15.53
C PHE A 147 4.94 -6.81 -16.49
N GLY A 148 6.21 -6.65 -16.91
CA GLY A 148 6.82 -7.53 -17.91
C GLY A 148 6.26 -7.29 -19.31
N VAL A 149 6.44 -8.27 -20.19
CA VAL A 149 5.86 -8.23 -21.55
C VAL A 149 4.41 -8.67 -21.45
N GLU A 150 3.47 -7.83 -21.87
CA GLU A 150 2.02 -8.09 -21.87
C GLU A 150 1.46 -8.56 -20.52
N GLY A 151 1.99 -8.03 -19.40
CA GLY A 151 1.50 -8.36 -18.07
C GLY A 151 2.01 -9.69 -17.49
N ALA A 152 2.92 -10.38 -18.18
CA ALA A 152 3.38 -11.71 -17.81
C ALA A 152 4.22 -11.77 -16.51
N ARG A 153 4.60 -10.60 -15.93
CA ARG A 153 5.44 -10.53 -14.74
C ARG A 153 4.71 -9.86 -13.58
N THR A 154 4.58 -10.57 -12.48
CA THR A 154 3.98 -10.05 -11.24
C THR A 154 5.01 -9.45 -10.29
N ALA A 155 4.56 -8.70 -9.27
CA ALA A 155 5.43 -8.15 -8.24
C ALA A 155 6.20 -9.24 -7.46
N PRO A 156 5.62 -10.37 -7.05
CA PRO A 156 6.36 -11.47 -6.45
C PRO A 156 7.52 -11.98 -7.31
N ASP A 157 7.35 -12.08 -8.63
CA ASP A 157 8.41 -12.56 -9.53
C ASP A 157 9.59 -11.57 -9.62
N ARG A 158 9.29 -10.27 -9.61
CA ARG A 158 10.32 -9.24 -9.62
C ARG A 158 11.10 -9.21 -8.30
N LEU A 159 10.40 -9.32 -7.17
CA LEU A 159 10.99 -9.20 -5.84
C LEU A 159 11.95 -10.34 -5.47
N LYS A 160 11.84 -11.51 -6.11
CA LYS A 160 12.78 -12.62 -5.91
C LYS A 160 14.23 -12.25 -6.23
N ASN A 161 14.46 -11.34 -7.20
CA ASN A 161 15.78 -10.93 -7.68
C ASN A 161 15.93 -9.40 -7.77
N HIS A 162 15.40 -8.66 -6.79
CA HIS A 162 15.35 -7.21 -6.83
C HIS A 162 16.59 -6.59 -6.16
N SER A 163 17.46 -5.94 -6.94
CA SER A 163 18.72 -5.36 -6.44
C SER A 163 18.51 -4.27 -5.37
N THR A 164 17.52 -3.39 -5.55
CA THR A 164 17.18 -2.37 -4.55
C THR A 164 16.72 -2.99 -3.24
N LEU A 165 15.91 -4.06 -3.29
CA LEU A 165 15.48 -4.77 -2.09
C LEU A 165 16.68 -5.37 -1.34
N GLN A 166 17.61 -5.99 -2.06
CA GLN A 166 18.85 -6.51 -1.46
C GLN A 166 19.69 -5.40 -0.84
N GLY A 167 19.79 -4.25 -1.48
CA GLY A 167 20.44 -3.07 -0.94
C GLY A 167 19.79 -2.56 0.35
N ILE A 168 18.45 -2.52 0.39
CA ILE A 168 17.69 -2.11 1.58
C ILE A 168 17.91 -3.10 2.73
N TYR A 169 17.90 -4.41 2.48
CA TYR A 169 18.21 -5.41 3.50
C TYR A 169 19.62 -5.25 4.05
N SER A 170 20.61 -5.06 3.17
CA SER A 170 22.00 -4.86 3.59
C SER A 170 22.16 -3.61 4.46
N GLU A 171 21.52 -2.51 4.10
CA GLU A 171 21.53 -1.28 4.90
C GLU A 171 20.78 -1.46 6.23
N ALA A 172 19.63 -2.15 6.22
CA ALA A 172 18.83 -2.39 7.42
C ALA A 172 19.59 -3.20 8.47
N ILE A 173 20.33 -4.23 8.06
CA ILE A 173 21.15 -5.04 8.98
C ILE A 173 22.16 -4.16 9.73
N ILE A 174 22.75 -3.18 9.06
CA ILE A 174 23.83 -2.33 9.62
C ILE A 174 23.25 -1.14 10.40
N ASN A 175 22.29 -0.44 9.82
CA ASN A 175 21.84 0.88 10.27
C ASN A 175 20.50 0.87 11.02
N ASN A 176 19.69 -0.18 10.83
CA ASN A 176 18.38 -0.31 11.46
C ASN A 176 18.15 -1.75 11.97
N PRO A 177 19.02 -2.27 12.85
CA PRO A 177 18.90 -3.64 13.36
C PRO A 177 17.65 -3.87 14.22
N ASP A 178 17.03 -2.77 14.66
CA ASP A 178 15.77 -2.70 15.39
C ASP A 178 14.52 -2.79 14.49
N SER A 179 14.71 -2.90 13.19
CA SER A 179 13.62 -2.89 12.23
C SER A 179 13.52 -4.20 11.45
N GLU A 180 12.32 -4.51 11.01
CA GLU A 180 12.00 -5.59 10.08
C GLU A 180 11.59 -5.01 8.73
N ILE A 181 12.05 -5.64 7.63
CA ILE A 181 11.63 -5.28 6.27
C ILE A 181 10.40 -6.10 5.89
N TRP A 182 9.40 -5.39 5.42
CA TRP A 182 8.13 -5.95 4.96
C TRP A 182 7.84 -5.52 3.53
N LEU A 183 7.20 -6.40 2.79
CA LEU A 183 6.72 -6.16 1.44
C LEU A 183 5.20 -5.99 1.50
N ALA A 184 4.69 -4.91 0.91
CA ALA A 184 3.26 -4.75 0.70
C ALA A 184 2.99 -4.89 -0.80
N LEU A 185 2.29 -5.93 -1.17
CA LEU A 185 1.87 -6.23 -2.54
C LEU A 185 0.50 -5.63 -2.76
N ALA A 186 0.29 -4.92 -3.86
CA ALA A 186 -0.92 -4.15 -4.09
C ALA A 186 -1.50 -4.31 -5.50
N SER A 187 -2.82 -4.30 -5.57
CA SER A 187 -3.61 -4.15 -6.78
C SER A 187 -4.47 -2.89 -6.68
N PHE A 188 -4.58 -2.16 -7.79
CA PHE A 188 -5.35 -0.92 -7.86
C PHE A 188 -6.41 -1.02 -8.96
N ASN A 189 -7.60 -0.53 -8.64
CA ASN A 189 -8.69 -0.38 -9.60
C ASN A 189 -8.82 1.07 -10.04
N GLN A 190 -9.21 1.24 -11.31
CA GLN A 190 -9.50 2.55 -11.89
C GLN A 190 -10.96 2.91 -11.66
N ILE A 191 -11.20 4.10 -11.10
CA ILE A 191 -12.52 4.75 -11.05
C ILE A 191 -12.44 6.03 -11.88
N THR A 192 -13.36 6.19 -12.82
CA THR A 192 -13.47 7.42 -13.62
C THR A 192 -14.34 8.43 -12.90
N ILE A 193 -13.82 9.64 -12.71
CA ILE A 193 -14.56 10.77 -12.17
C ILE A 193 -14.85 11.75 -13.29
N THR A 194 -16.12 12.14 -13.45
CA THR A 194 -16.55 13.12 -14.44
C THR A 194 -17.19 14.31 -13.74
N MET A 195 -16.72 15.51 -14.02
CA MET A 195 -17.29 16.75 -13.53
C MET A 195 -17.81 17.61 -14.67
N MET A 196 -18.93 18.30 -14.45
CA MET A 196 -19.54 19.23 -15.40
C MET A 196 -19.63 20.62 -14.76
N ASP A 197 -19.14 21.64 -15.48
CA ASP A 197 -19.25 23.04 -15.01
C ASP A 197 -20.61 23.63 -15.38
N GLY A 198 -21.50 23.71 -14.41
CA GLY A 198 -22.81 24.35 -14.56
C GLY A 198 -22.84 25.87 -14.32
N LYS A 199 -21.68 26.51 -14.07
CA LYS A 199 -21.63 27.96 -13.71
C LYS A 199 -20.95 28.82 -14.77
N THR A 200 -19.92 28.32 -15.45
CA THR A 200 -19.19 29.08 -16.47
C THR A 200 -20.04 29.23 -17.71
N LYS A 201 -20.07 30.43 -18.28
CA LYS A 201 -20.71 30.69 -19.56
C LYS A 201 -19.75 30.28 -20.69
N PHE A 202 -20.09 29.21 -21.37
CA PHE A 202 -19.38 28.73 -22.55
C PHE A 202 -20.02 29.28 -23.83
N THR A 203 -19.21 29.46 -24.85
CA THR A 203 -19.71 29.76 -26.20
C THR A 203 -20.35 28.51 -26.81
N LYS A 204 -21.22 28.70 -27.81
CA LYS A 204 -21.80 27.57 -28.54
C LYS A 204 -20.74 26.65 -29.11
N LYS A 205 -19.65 27.21 -29.66
CA LYS A 205 -18.52 26.44 -30.22
C LYS A 205 -17.87 25.54 -29.16
N GLU A 206 -17.66 26.04 -27.95
CA GLU A 206 -17.05 25.28 -26.86
C GLU A 206 -17.95 24.14 -26.38
N LEU A 207 -19.27 24.35 -26.37
CA LEU A 207 -20.25 23.31 -26.05
C LEU A 207 -20.29 22.26 -27.14
N ASP A 208 -20.33 22.66 -28.42
CA ASP A 208 -20.33 21.72 -29.56
C ASP A 208 -19.04 20.85 -29.58
N GLU A 209 -17.87 21.47 -29.31
CA GLU A 209 -16.58 20.76 -29.18
C GLU A 209 -16.59 19.76 -28.02
N ASP A 210 -17.17 20.12 -26.88
CA ASP A 210 -17.26 19.23 -25.71
C ASP A 210 -18.25 18.09 -25.95
N ASP A 211 -19.38 18.35 -26.62
CA ASP A 211 -20.37 17.33 -26.96
C ASP A 211 -19.80 16.25 -27.91
N GLU A 212 -18.83 16.61 -28.76
CA GLU A 212 -18.11 15.64 -29.60
C GLU A 212 -17.00 14.89 -28.85
N ARG A 213 -16.30 15.57 -27.90
CA ARG A 213 -15.20 15.02 -27.13
C ARG A 213 -15.67 14.10 -26.02
N ARG A 214 -16.62 14.55 -25.22
CA ARG A 214 -17.08 13.90 -23.99
C ARG A 214 -17.44 12.42 -24.16
N PRO A 215 -18.26 11.99 -25.14
CA PRO A 215 -18.58 10.57 -25.33
C PRO A 215 -17.33 9.73 -25.63
N LYS A 216 -16.41 10.23 -26.47
CA LYS A 216 -15.19 9.51 -26.84
C LYS A 216 -14.28 9.26 -25.63
N VAL A 217 -14.08 10.28 -24.80
CA VAL A 217 -13.26 10.14 -23.56
C VAL A 217 -13.96 9.21 -22.58
N PHE A 218 -15.28 9.38 -22.39
CA PHE A 218 -16.05 8.53 -21.49
C PHE A 218 -16.01 7.06 -21.91
N ASP A 219 -16.23 6.76 -23.19
CA ASP A 219 -16.20 5.39 -23.72
C ASP A 219 -14.80 4.78 -23.57
N LYS A 220 -13.77 5.58 -23.89
CA LYS A 220 -12.39 5.13 -23.73
C LYS A 220 -12.05 4.79 -22.28
N LEU A 221 -12.45 5.64 -21.32
CA LEU A 221 -12.14 5.42 -19.91
C LEU A 221 -12.93 4.27 -19.26
N ASN A 222 -14.19 4.04 -19.68
CA ASN A 222 -15.09 3.13 -18.98
C ASN A 222 -15.32 1.78 -19.70
N TRP A 223 -15.15 1.73 -21.02
CA TRP A 223 -15.46 0.53 -21.82
C TRP A 223 -14.24 -0.06 -22.53
N GLU A 224 -13.40 0.76 -23.15
CA GLU A 224 -12.18 0.28 -23.80
C GLU A 224 -11.03 0.12 -22.79
N GLY A 225 -11.00 0.98 -21.76
CA GLY A 225 -9.92 1.08 -20.77
C GLY A 225 -8.70 1.83 -21.27
N ILE A 226 -7.92 2.35 -20.34
CA ILE A 226 -6.55 2.86 -20.59
C ILE A 226 -5.62 1.64 -20.65
N ASN A 227 -4.54 1.77 -21.43
CA ASN A 227 -3.51 0.74 -21.48
C ASN A 227 -3.02 0.38 -20.08
N GLU A 228 -3.03 -0.91 -19.74
CA GLU A 228 -2.71 -1.41 -18.40
C GLU A 228 -1.30 -0.99 -17.94
N GLN A 229 -0.32 -1.06 -18.84
CA GLN A 229 1.04 -0.60 -18.53
C GLN A 229 1.07 0.90 -18.16
N GLN A 230 0.28 1.73 -18.85
CA GLN A 230 0.21 3.15 -18.53
C GLN A 230 -0.49 3.42 -17.21
N LYS A 231 -1.56 2.68 -16.88
CA LYS A 231 -2.20 2.76 -15.56
C LYS A 231 -1.21 2.45 -14.43
N ILE A 232 -0.46 1.38 -14.58
CA ILE A 232 0.56 1.00 -13.61
C ILE A 232 1.66 2.08 -13.50
N ASN A 233 2.12 2.60 -14.63
CA ASN A 233 3.18 3.61 -14.67
C ASN A 233 2.77 4.92 -13.98
N PHE A 234 1.58 5.45 -14.27
CA PHE A 234 1.16 6.69 -13.61
C PHE A 234 0.79 6.46 -12.14
N THR A 235 0.26 5.29 -11.77
CA THR A 235 -0.01 4.96 -10.38
C THR A 235 1.30 4.86 -9.56
N GLU A 236 2.31 4.16 -10.08
CA GLU A 236 3.65 4.13 -9.47
C GLU A 236 4.23 5.55 -9.32
N ALA A 237 4.18 6.34 -10.40
CA ALA A 237 4.73 7.70 -10.40
C ALA A 237 4.00 8.61 -9.39
N ALA A 238 2.67 8.53 -9.30
CA ALA A 238 1.87 9.28 -8.36
C ALA A 238 2.17 8.87 -6.91
N LEU A 239 2.26 7.58 -6.62
CA LEU A 239 2.61 7.06 -5.30
C LEU A 239 4.02 7.49 -4.87
N ILE A 240 5.01 7.42 -5.78
CA ILE A 240 6.37 7.88 -5.51
C ILE A 240 6.39 9.39 -5.24
N LYS A 241 5.66 10.18 -6.03
CA LYS A 241 5.55 11.63 -5.82
C LYS A 241 4.91 11.96 -4.48
N TYR A 242 3.90 11.21 -4.07
CA TYR A 242 3.20 11.41 -2.82
C TYR A 242 4.06 11.04 -1.61
N PHE A 243 4.53 9.79 -1.53
CA PHE A 243 5.28 9.30 -0.38
C PHE A 243 6.75 9.75 -0.34
N GLN A 244 7.34 10.18 -1.46
CA GLN A 244 8.76 10.56 -1.54
C GLN A 244 9.72 9.51 -0.94
N PRO A 245 9.59 8.20 -1.21
CA PRO A 245 10.30 7.16 -0.49
C PRO A 245 11.82 7.30 -0.64
N LYS A 246 12.58 6.97 0.40
CA LYS A 246 14.03 7.20 0.49
C LYS A 246 14.80 6.64 -0.72
N TYR A 247 14.46 5.44 -1.18
CA TYR A 247 15.21 4.73 -2.23
C TYR A 247 14.68 4.90 -3.66
N ASN A 248 13.58 5.64 -3.87
CA ASN A 248 13.19 6.06 -5.20
C ASN A 248 13.95 7.32 -5.61
N ILE A 249 14.36 7.39 -6.88
CA ILE A 249 15.05 8.54 -7.47
C ILE A 249 14.15 9.21 -8.54
N ILE A 250 13.56 8.37 -9.40
CA ILE A 250 12.68 8.83 -10.48
C ILE A 250 11.31 9.18 -9.92
N TYR A 251 10.61 10.12 -10.55
CA TYR A 251 9.25 10.62 -10.27
C TYR A 251 9.10 11.51 -9.03
N LYS A 252 10.01 11.53 -8.08
CA LYS A 252 9.89 12.40 -6.90
C LYS A 252 9.59 13.86 -7.25
N ASP A 253 10.31 14.41 -8.23
CA ASP A 253 10.17 15.80 -8.66
C ASP A 253 9.61 15.95 -10.08
N SER A 254 9.48 14.84 -10.83
CA SER A 254 9.15 14.86 -12.26
C SER A 254 7.74 14.38 -12.60
N PHE A 255 6.90 14.10 -11.62
CA PHE A 255 5.49 13.77 -11.85
C PHE A 255 4.57 14.88 -11.30
N PRO A 256 3.51 15.27 -12.02
CA PRO A 256 3.18 14.91 -13.40
C PRO A 256 4.07 15.67 -14.42
N ASN A 257 4.34 15.06 -15.60
CA ASN A 257 5.14 15.67 -16.64
C ASN A 257 4.68 15.19 -18.03
N PRO A 258 4.19 16.08 -18.91
CA PRO A 258 3.72 15.74 -20.28
C PRO A 258 4.79 15.10 -21.18
N ALA A 259 6.07 15.35 -20.90
CA ALA A 259 7.18 14.78 -21.68
C ALA A 259 7.42 13.28 -21.37
N HIS A 260 6.84 12.73 -20.32
CA HIS A 260 6.96 11.33 -19.99
C HIS A 260 6.03 10.46 -20.86
N LYS A 261 6.63 9.69 -21.76
CA LYS A 261 5.89 8.79 -22.67
C LYS A 261 5.21 7.61 -21.97
N THR A 262 5.65 7.28 -20.76
CA THR A 262 5.18 6.10 -20.01
C THR A 262 3.74 6.22 -19.50
N TYR A 263 3.15 7.41 -19.52
CA TYR A 263 1.75 7.68 -19.18
C TYR A 263 1.15 8.80 -20.05
N SER A 264 1.59 8.90 -21.32
CA SER A 264 1.14 9.95 -22.27
C SER A 264 -0.35 9.83 -22.62
N GLU A 265 -0.94 8.65 -22.52
CA GLU A 265 -2.36 8.41 -22.82
C GLU A 265 -3.29 9.29 -21.98
N CYS A 266 -2.91 9.62 -20.74
CA CYS A 266 -3.66 10.55 -19.90
C CYS A 266 -3.77 11.96 -20.52
N TYR A 267 -2.70 12.42 -21.16
CA TYR A 267 -2.68 13.72 -21.86
C TYR A 267 -3.40 13.65 -23.20
N ASP A 268 -3.24 12.54 -23.95
CA ASP A 268 -3.90 12.34 -25.24
C ASP A 268 -5.43 12.28 -25.09
N LEU A 269 -5.93 11.75 -23.96
CA LEU A 269 -7.34 11.72 -23.59
C LEU A 269 -7.83 13.00 -22.92
N ASP A 270 -6.95 13.99 -22.76
CA ASP A 270 -7.28 15.26 -22.11
C ASP A 270 -7.86 15.08 -20.68
N ILE A 271 -7.26 14.14 -19.92
CA ILE A 271 -7.58 13.93 -18.51
C ILE A 271 -6.99 15.06 -17.70
N ASN A 272 -7.75 15.59 -16.76
CA ASN A 272 -7.37 16.76 -15.99
C ASN A 272 -6.58 16.44 -14.73
N ALA A 273 -6.89 15.33 -14.09
CA ALA A 273 -6.24 14.91 -12.86
C ALA A 273 -6.10 13.39 -12.75
N VAL A 274 -5.07 12.96 -12.03
CA VAL A 274 -4.89 11.59 -11.54
C VAL A 274 -4.90 11.64 -10.02
N CYS A 275 -5.78 10.85 -9.42
CA CYS A 275 -5.87 10.69 -7.98
C CYS A 275 -5.35 9.30 -7.59
N ILE A 276 -4.78 9.21 -6.39
CA ILE A 276 -4.47 7.94 -5.73
C ILE A 276 -5.24 7.85 -4.42
N GLU A 277 -5.72 6.66 -4.10
CA GLU A 277 -6.46 6.41 -2.88
C GLU A 277 -6.04 5.08 -2.25
N LEU A 278 -5.56 5.13 -1.00
CA LEU A 278 -5.08 3.98 -0.24
C LEU A 278 -5.76 3.92 1.12
N GLN A 279 -6.65 2.95 1.30
CA GLN A 279 -7.31 2.67 2.58
C GLN A 279 -6.68 1.44 3.24
N THR A 280 -5.53 1.61 3.86
CA THR A 280 -4.72 0.50 4.38
C THR A 280 -5.21 -0.03 5.73
N SER A 281 -5.87 0.81 6.52
CA SER A 281 -6.40 0.39 7.84
C SER A 281 -7.42 -0.73 7.77
N GLU A 282 -8.28 -0.74 6.76
CA GLU A 282 -9.30 -1.78 6.59
C GLU A 282 -8.73 -3.06 5.97
N MET A 283 -7.74 -2.93 5.07
CA MET A 283 -7.18 -4.07 4.35
C MET A 283 -6.14 -4.84 5.14
N ILE A 284 -5.23 -4.12 5.80
CA ILE A 284 -4.07 -4.71 6.46
C ILE A 284 -3.91 -4.26 7.92
N ASN A 285 -4.89 -3.56 8.48
CA ASN A 285 -4.87 -3.06 9.87
C ASN A 285 -3.58 -2.32 10.26
N CYS A 286 -2.96 -1.61 9.29
CA CYS A 286 -1.75 -0.81 9.46
C CYS A 286 -1.93 0.56 8.81
N TYR A 287 -1.23 1.56 9.34
CA TYR A 287 -1.09 2.85 8.68
C TYR A 287 0.21 2.86 7.89
N MET A 288 0.21 3.52 6.75
CA MET A 288 1.43 3.77 5.99
C MET A 288 1.89 5.21 6.20
N TYR A 289 3.19 5.45 6.09
CA TYR A 289 3.79 6.77 6.21
C TYR A 289 5.18 6.81 5.56
N SER A 290 5.75 8.01 5.48
CA SER A 290 7.13 8.21 5.04
C SER A 290 7.76 9.37 5.81
N ASP A 291 8.99 9.77 5.47
CA ASP A 291 9.63 10.95 6.06
C ASP A 291 8.84 12.26 5.81
N VAL A 292 7.98 12.31 4.79
CA VAL A 292 7.24 13.50 4.38
C VAL A 292 5.71 13.35 4.46
N VAL A 293 5.21 12.13 4.60
CA VAL A 293 3.78 11.84 4.73
C VAL A 293 3.50 11.27 6.10
N GLU A 294 2.62 11.92 6.83
CA GLU A 294 2.21 11.49 8.16
C GLU A 294 1.45 10.16 8.14
N LYS A 295 1.46 9.46 9.28
CA LYS A 295 0.68 8.24 9.48
C LYS A 295 -0.81 8.52 9.33
N ALA A 296 -1.47 7.78 8.46
CA ALA A 296 -2.91 7.90 8.27
C ALA A 296 -3.55 6.54 7.95
N PRO A 297 -4.82 6.34 8.36
CA PRO A 297 -5.60 5.15 8.00
C PRO A 297 -5.97 5.12 6.53
N TRP A 298 -6.03 6.27 5.92
CA TRP A 298 -6.44 6.53 4.56
C TRP A 298 -5.62 7.66 3.98
N HIS A 299 -5.06 7.44 2.79
CA HIS A 299 -4.34 8.43 1.99
C HIS A 299 -5.11 8.68 0.72
N MET A 300 -5.36 9.94 0.41
CA MET A 300 -5.91 10.39 -0.86
C MET A 300 -5.12 11.61 -1.32
N HIS A 301 -4.70 11.61 -2.58
CA HIS A 301 -4.00 12.75 -3.15
C HIS A 301 -4.29 12.89 -4.63
N GLU A 302 -4.44 14.14 -5.07
CA GLU A 302 -4.72 14.52 -6.44
C GLU A 302 -3.51 15.17 -7.09
N PHE A 303 -3.25 14.81 -8.33
CA PHE A 303 -2.23 15.41 -9.18
C PHE A 303 -2.89 16.00 -10.42
N LEU A 304 -2.90 17.33 -10.53
CA LEU A 304 -3.34 18.01 -11.74
C LEU A 304 -2.34 17.79 -12.87
N LEU A 305 -2.82 17.33 -14.02
CA LEU A 305 -1.97 17.04 -15.19
C LEU A 305 -1.63 18.29 -16.01
N ASN A 306 -2.41 19.37 -15.86
CA ASN A 306 -2.19 20.64 -16.53
C ASN A 306 -1.91 21.72 -15.48
N SER A 307 -1.07 22.70 -15.81
CA SER A 307 -0.90 23.87 -14.94
C SER A 307 -2.16 24.74 -14.93
N THR A 308 -2.41 25.47 -13.85
CA THR A 308 -3.55 26.39 -13.74
C THR A 308 -3.49 27.51 -14.80
N GLU A 309 -2.30 27.82 -15.32
CA GLU A 309 -2.09 28.80 -16.40
C GLU A 309 -2.58 28.27 -17.74
N GLU A 310 -2.38 26.97 -17.98
CA GLU A 310 -2.84 26.29 -19.19
C GLU A 310 -4.33 25.98 -19.10
N ARG A 311 -4.78 25.43 -17.96
CA ARG A 311 -6.14 24.99 -17.77
C ARG A 311 -6.58 25.13 -16.31
N LYS A 312 -7.74 25.71 -16.06
CA LYS A 312 -8.37 25.71 -14.74
C LYS A 312 -9.06 24.36 -14.51
N SER A 313 -8.73 23.72 -13.39
CA SER A 313 -9.34 22.45 -13.02
C SER A 313 -10.59 22.61 -12.18
N MET A 314 -11.59 21.74 -12.41
CA MET A 314 -12.73 21.56 -11.50
C MET A 314 -12.38 20.64 -10.31
N PHE A 315 -11.25 19.97 -10.36
CA PHE A 315 -10.76 19.04 -9.32
C PHE A 315 -9.93 19.73 -8.24
N GLU A 316 -9.67 21.04 -8.32
CA GLU A 316 -8.93 21.81 -7.31
C GLU A 316 -9.62 21.85 -5.90
N ILE A 317 -10.72 21.15 -5.73
CA ILE A 317 -11.58 21.26 -4.53
C ILE A 317 -11.64 19.95 -3.74
N ILE A 318 -10.94 18.90 -4.18
CA ILE A 318 -10.94 17.59 -3.52
C ILE A 318 -9.76 17.48 -2.54
#